data_b8e30410228a461f6e895de7b4f9570e
#
_entry.id   b8e30410228a461f6e895de7b4f9570e
#
_cell.length_a   1.000
_cell.length_b   1.000
_cell.length_c   1.000
_cell.angle_alpha   90.00
_cell.angle_beta   90.00
_cell.angle_gamma   90.00
#
_symmetry.space_group_name_H-M   'P 1'
#
loop_
_entity.id
_entity.type
_entity.pdbx_description
1 polymer ?
#
loop_
_entity_poly.entity_id
_entity_poly.type
_entity_poly.pdbx_seq_one_letter_code
_entity_poly.pdbx_strand_id
1 'polypeptide(L)'
;MRQQLDALCAGSFMVDIVATHLPNITPPGGLIYAPNGISINIGGHAANVSIDLAQLGQKSVTAAGCIGNDMLGGYIQRTLKISGVEPSPQILDEIPTAKNISLTVEGEDRRFIAELAANTLLSPDHIINLLKKQPRIFFLGTIGGLKYVDKTLPLILQSARDCHTTTLVDVIPPIEPNWDHLTQALSFIDIIHLNRNEAYLITGISDPKKAVIALRSLGANTIVITSASKGLTALRGETMINMPAFKVNEVDSTGAGDALCAGLIHSLLTLKNPNKFTLDEFQYALLEGQAAGAACVTSSGATTNVKTENIRLLLNEQGDTVLSLSTKSITNID
;
A
#
# COMPACT_ATOMS: atom_id res chain seq x y z
N MET A 1 -11.43 -24.76 16.54
CA MET A 1 -10.21 -24.42 15.78
C MET A 1 -10.11 -22.91 15.75
N ARG A 2 -8.96 -22.31 16.07
CA ARG A 2 -8.77 -20.85 15.88
C ARG A 2 -8.81 -20.60 14.37
N GLN A 3 -9.60 -19.62 13.95
CA GLN A 3 -9.61 -19.20 12.55
C GLN A 3 -8.21 -18.67 12.22
N GLN A 4 -7.64 -19.15 11.11
CA GLN A 4 -6.33 -18.70 10.63
C GLN A 4 -6.43 -17.20 10.28
N LEU A 5 -5.41 -16.41 10.60
CA LEU A 5 -5.34 -15.01 10.24
C LEU A 5 -5.15 -14.86 8.72
N ASP A 6 -6.08 -14.19 8.04
CA ASP A 6 -5.98 -13.98 6.60
C ASP A 6 -4.81 -13.04 6.27
N ALA A 7 -4.79 -11.85 6.86
CA ALA A 7 -3.75 -10.88 6.62
C ALA A 7 -3.29 -10.16 7.90
N LEU A 8 -1.98 -9.94 8.01
CA LEU A 8 -1.36 -8.96 8.88
C LEU A 8 -0.88 -7.80 8.03
N CYS A 9 -1.41 -6.60 8.25
CA CYS A 9 -0.97 -5.38 7.60
C CYS A 9 -0.16 -4.54 8.61
N ALA A 10 1.15 -4.40 8.39
CA ALA A 10 2.01 -3.56 9.23
C ALA A 10 2.56 -2.36 8.44
N GLY A 11 2.81 -1.26 9.14
CA GLY A 11 3.30 -0.02 8.52
C GLY A 11 2.84 1.24 9.25
N SER A 12 2.73 2.34 8.52
CA SER A 12 2.27 3.59 9.11
C SER A 12 0.78 3.58 9.43
N PHE A 13 0.44 4.24 10.53
CA PHE A 13 -0.87 4.77 10.87
C PHE A 13 -0.81 6.28 10.88
N MET A 14 -1.77 6.94 10.26
CA MET A 14 -1.77 8.39 10.13
C MET A 14 -3.20 8.94 10.22
N VAL A 15 -3.32 10.18 10.67
CA VAL A 15 -4.56 10.93 10.55
C VAL A 15 -4.36 12.02 9.49
N ASP A 16 -5.18 11.98 8.45
CA ASP A 16 -5.17 12.97 7.38
C ASP A 16 -6.21 14.06 7.66
N ILE A 17 -5.75 15.30 7.77
CA ILE A 17 -6.58 16.50 7.88
C ILE A 17 -6.60 17.12 6.48
N VAL A 18 -7.76 17.10 5.83
CA VAL A 18 -7.87 17.41 4.40
C VAL A 18 -8.79 18.61 4.18
N ALA A 19 -8.26 19.64 3.52
CA ALA A 19 -9.02 20.77 3.03
C ALA A 19 -8.86 20.86 1.51
N THR A 20 -9.98 20.77 0.77
CA THR A 20 -10.00 20.74 -0.69
C THR A 20 -10.72 21.96 -1.27
N HIS A 21 -10.43 22.26 -2.54
CA HIS A 21 -11.05 23.35 -3.30
C HIS A 21 -10.91 24.71 -2.59
N LEU A 22 -9.75 24.93 -1.96
CA LEU A 22 -9.44 26.24 -1.40
C LEU A 22 -9.28 27.26 -2.57
N PRO A 23 -9.89 28.46 -2.48
CA PRO A 23 -9.78 29.43 -3.57
C PRO A 23 -8.36 29.96 -3.74
N ASN A 24 -7.59 30.04 -2.66
CA ASN A 24 -6.19 30.44 -2.64
C ASN A 24 -5.56 30.08 -1.30
N ILE A 25 -4.28 30.40 -1.11
CA ILE A 25 -3.65 30.48 0.21
C ILE A 25 -3.31 31.96 0.46
N THR A 26 -3.96 32.55 1.45
CA THR A 26 -3.76 33.98 1.77
C THR A 26 -2.35 34.24 2.32
N PRO A 27 -1.85 35.48 2.18
CA PRO A 27 -0.63 35.91 2.88
C PRO A 27 -0.74 35.73 4.40
N PRO A 28 0.40 35.73 5.11
CA PRO A 28 0.42 35.63 6.58
C PRO A 28 -0.57 36.62 7.24
N GLY A 29 -1.34 36.11 8.22
CA GLY A 29 -2.40 36.89 8.91
C GLY A 29 -3.76 36.86 8.23
N GLY A 30 -3.89 36.32 7.02
CA GLY A 30 -5.17 36.19 6.31
C GLY A 30 -5.97 34.96 6.79
N LEU A 31 -7.29 35.01 6.61
CA LEU A 31 -8.23 33.93 6.88
C LEU A 31 -8.82 33.40 5.57
N ILE A 32 -8.91 32.09 5.45
CA ILE A 32 -9.58 31.39 4.34
C ILE A 32 -10.66 30.49 4.93
N TYR A 33 -11.85 30.53 4.34
CA TYR A 33 -12.88 29.56 4.62
C TYR A 33 -12.78 28.42 3.60
N ALA A 34 -12.76 27.18 4.09
CA ALA A 34 -12.79 25.98 3.26
C ALA A 34 -14.22 25.76 2.74
N PRO A 35 -14.50 25.90 1.43
CA PRO A 35 -15.87 25.85 0.89
C PRO A 35 -16.50 24.45 1.06
N ASN A 36 -15.69 23.41 1.03
CA ASN A 36 -16.15 22.01 1.19
C ASN A 36 -15.88 21.46 2.61
N GLY A 37 -15.56 22.34 3.56
CA GLY A 37 -15.20 21.97 4.92
C GLY A 37 -13.79 21.39 5.04
N ILE A 38 -13.50 20.90 6.24
CA ILE A 38 -12.23 20.22 6.58
C ILE A 38 -12.61 18.84 7.09
N SER A 39 -12.09 17.80 6.46
CA SER A 39 -12.32 16.41 6.87
C SER A 39 -11.12 15.85 7.65
N ILE A 40 -11.42 14.90 8.53
CA ILE A 40 -10.42 14.12 9.27
C ILE A 40 -10.63 12.67 8.87
N ASN A 41 -9.61 12.06 8.26
CA ASN A 41 -9.66 10.71 7.75
C ASN A 41 -8.53 9.87 8.37
N ILE A 42 -8.73 8.56 8.39
CA ILE A 42 -7.62 7.63 8.67
C ILE A 42 -6.78 7.48 7.39
N GLY A 43 -5.48 7.36 7.56
CA GLY A 43 -4.52 7.12 6.49
C GLY A 43 -3.34 6.28 6.98
N GLY A 44 -2.36 6.13 6.10
CA GLY A 44 -1.19 5.29 6.30
C GLY A 44 -1.39 3.88 5.72
N HIS A 45 -0.33 3.33 5.15
CA HIS A 45 -0.38 2.10 4.35
C HIS A 45 -1.01 0.92 5.09
N ALA A 46 -0.63 0.69 6.36
CA ALA A 46 -1.21 -0.42 7.12
C ALA A 46 -2.71 -0.25 7.40
N ALA A 47 -3.16 0.99 7.66
CA ALA A 47 -4.56 1.28 7.88
C ALA A 47 -5.36 1.14 6.57
N ASN A 48 -4.91 1.77 5.49
CA ASN A 48 -5.60 1.75 4.21
C ASN A 48 -5.77 0.32 3.69
N VAL A 49 -4.67 -0.43 3.55
CA VAL A 49 -4.71 -1.81 3.04
C VAL A 49 -5.58 -2.72 3.91
N SER A 50 -5.53 -2.58 5.23
CA SER A 50 -6.34 -3.41 6.12
C SER A 50 -7.84 -3.11 6.02
N ILE A 51 -8.21 -1.84 5.91
CA ILE A 51 -9.61 -1.41 5.73
C ILE A 51 -10.11 -1.90 4.38
N ASP A 52 -9.34 -1.72 3.31
CA ASP A 52 -9.71 -2.17 1.97
C ASP A 52 -9.93 -3.68 1.94
N LEU A 53 -9.03 -4.47 2.55
CA LEU A 53 -9.20 -5.92 2.67
C LEU A 53 -10.50 -6.31 3.39
N ALA A 54 -10.84 -5.61 4.48
CA ALA A 54 -12.09 -5.86 5.19
C ALA A 54 -13.31 -5.51 4.32
N GLN A 55 -13.27 -4.40 3.57
CA GLN A 55 -14.31 -4.00 2.61
C GLN A 55 -14.45 -4.98 1.44
N LEU A 56 -13.37 -5.67 1.06
CA LEU A 56 -13.36 -6.75 0.06
C LEU A 56 -13.85 -8.09 0.63
N GLY A 57 -14.20 -8.14 1.92
CA GLY A 57 -14.82 -9.30 2.56
C GLY A 57 -13.86 -10.22 3.29
N GLN A 58 -12.59 -9.86 3.47
CA GLN A 58 -11.67 -10.60 4.35
C GLN A 58 -12.09 -10.43 5.81
N LYS A 59 -12.26 -11.54 6.52
CA LYS A 59 -12.87 -11.55 7.86
C LYS A 59 -11.85 -11.54 9.00
N SER A 60 -10.61 -11.87 8.70
CA SER A 60 -9.55 -11.99 9.71
C SER A 60 -8.34 -11.15 9.29
N VAL A 61 -8.45 -9.83 9.50
CA VAL A 61 -7.41 -8.85 9.17
C VAL A 61 -6.95 -8.17 10.44
N THR A 62 -5.64 -8.16 10.69
CA THR A 62 -5.01 -7.42 11.78
C THR A 62 -4.18 -6.28 11.20
N ALA A 63 -4.34 -5.07 11.73
CA ALA A 63 -3.52 -3.92 11.41
C ALA A 63 -2.53 -3.60 12.53
N ALA A 64 -1.26 -3.43 12.20
CA ALA A 64 -0.17 -3.09 13.12
C ALA A 64 0.55 -1.81 12.68
N GLY A 65 0.73 -0.90 13.61
CA GLY A 65 1.43 0.37 13.41
C GLY A 65 1.80 0.96 14.76
N CYS A 66 2.28 2.19 14.78
CA CYS A 66 2.62 2.88 16.02
C CYS A 66 1.80 4.16 16.14
N ILE A 67 1.21 4.37 17.33
CA ILE A 67 0.38 5.53 17.66
C ILE A 67 0.80 6.13 19.01
N GLY A 68 0.45 7.38 19.21
CA GLY A 68 0.50 8.01 20.54
C GLY A 68 -0.68 7.60 21.42
N ASN A 69 -0.51 7.74 22.70
CA ASN A 69 -1.61 7.62 23.69
C ASN A 69 -2.41 8.93 23.73
N ASP A 70 -3.03 9.28 22.59
CA ASP A 70 -3.75 10.54 22.39
C ASP A 70 -5.11 10.32 21.69
N MET A 71 -5.87 11.41 21.51
CA MET A 71 -7.18 11.37 20.86
C MET A 71 -7.12 10.82 19.42
N LEU A 72 -6.05 11.13 18.67
CA LEU A 72 -5.88 10.69 17.29
C LEU A 72 -5.56 9.20 17.21
N GLY A 73 -4.73 8.68 18.14
CA GLY A 73 -4.50 7.26 18.30
C GLY A 73 -5.78 6.49 18.64
N GLY A 74 -6.60 7.06 19.54
CA GLY A 74 -7.92 6.53 19.84
C GLY A 74 -8.88 6.57 18.64
N TYR A 75 -8.81 7.60 17.81
CA TYR A 75 -9.57 7.69 16.55
C TYR A 75 -9.18 6.58 15.57
N ILE A 76 -7.89 6.36 15.34
CA ILE A 76 -7.38 5.30 14.47
C ILE A 76 -7.89 3.92 14.93
N GLN A 77 -7.74 3.61 16.22
CA GLN A 77 -8.17 2.31 16.76
C GLN A 77 -9.68 2.09 16.59
N ARG A 78 -10.50 3.11 16.86
CA ARG A 78 -11.96 3.01 16.69
C ARG A 78 -12.34 2.83 15.22
N THR A 79 -11.70 3.59 14.31
CA THR A 79 -12.00 3.51 12.88
C THR A 79 -11.66 2.13 12.33
N LEU A 80 -10.50 1.57 12.67
CA LEU A 80 -10.12 0.21 12.28
C LEU A 80 -11.16 -0.83 12.76
N LYS A 81 -11.57 -0.75 14.04
CA LYS A 81 -12.59 -1.67 14.61
C LYS A 81 -13.94 -1.57 13.90
N ILE A 82 -14.42 -0.35 13.64
CA ILE A 82 -15.70 -0.13 12.94
C ILE A 82 -15.62 -0.66 11.50
N SER A 83 -14.45 -0.59 10.87
CA SER A 83 -14.20 -1.14 9.53
C SER A 83 -14.03 -2.67 9.51
N GLY A 84 -14.11 -3.36 10.66
CA GLY A 84 -13.96 -4.82 10.73
C GLY A 84 -12.52 -5.31 10.82
N VAL A 85 -11.58 -4.41 11.09
CA VAL A 85 -10.14 -4.72 11.24
C VAL A 85 -9.80 -4.83 12.73
N GLU A 86 -8.99 -5.83 13.11
CA GLU A 86 -8.45 -5.94 14.47
C GLU A 86 -7.22 -5.03 14.62
N PRO A 87 -7.31 -3.93 15.39
CA PRO A 87 -6.16 -3.06 15.61
C PRO A 87 -5.20 -3.68 16.62
N SER A 88 -3.93 -3.69 16.28
CA SER A 88 -2.83 -4.13 17.15
C SER A 88 -1.71 -3.09 17.14
N PRO A 89 -1.96 -1.85 17.58
CA PRO A 89 -0.94 -0.80 17.59
C PRO A 89 0.08 -1.00 18.71
N GLN A 90 1.30 -0.57 18.46
CA GLN A 90 2.22 -0.15 19.51
C GLN A 90 1.80 1.25 19.97
N ILE A 91 1.65 1.45 21.29
CA ILE A 91 1.21 2.73 21.88
C ILE A 91 2.37 3.36 22.63
N LEU A 92 2.61 4.65 22.40
CA LEU A 92 3.66 5.44 23.04
C LEU A 92 3.03 6.61 23.82
N ASP A 93 3.44 6.79 25.08
CA ASP A 93 2.86 7.82 25.95
C ASP A 93 3.36 9.24 25.64
N GLU A 94 4.63 9.37 25.24
CA GLU A 94 5.29 10.69 25.10
C GLU A 94 5.41 11.16 23.64
N ILE A 95 5.06 10.32 22.67
CA ILE A 95 5.19 10.64 21.25
C ILE A 95 3.80 10.70 20.62
N PRO A 96 3.45 11.79 19.92
CA PRO A 96 2.10 11.92 19.36
C PRO A 96 1.85 10.97 18.19
N THR A 97 0.57 10.72 17.93
CA THR A 97 0.12 10.04 16.71
C THR A 97 0.48 10.86 15.49
N ALA A 98 0.97 10.19 14.46
CA ALA A 98 1.32 10.80 13.18
C ALA A 98 0.09 11.44 12.51
N LYS A 99 0.32 12.56 11.85
CA LYS A 99 -0.71 13.31 11.14
C LYS A 99 -0.15 14.00 9.89
N ASN A 100 -1.02 14.20 8.96
CA ASN A 100 -0.74 14.87 7.71
C ASN A 100 -1.81 15.93 7.45
N ILE A 101 -1.41 17.09 6.97
CA ILE A 101 -2.31 18.13 6.47
C ILE A 101 -2.20 18.11 4.95
N SER A 102 -3.32 17.86 4.26
CA SER A 102 -3.43 17.93 2.82
C SER A 102 -4.26 19.14 2.43
N LEU A 103 -3.68 20.00 1.62
CA LEU A 103 -4.30 21.22 1.11
C LEU A 103 -4.36 21.15 -0.41
N THR A 104 -5.55 21.33 -1.00
CA THR A 104 -5.72 21.45 -2.44
C THR A 104 -6.31 22.82 -2.76
N VAL A 105 -5.57 23.63 -3.50
CA VAL A 105 -6.03 24.93 -4.03
C VAL A 105 -6.63 24.66 -5.41
N GLU A 106 -7.69 25.39 -5.75
CA GLU A 106 -8.38 25.26 -7.04
C GLU A 106 -7.40 25.51 -8.20
N GLY A 107 -7.32 24.55 -9.11
CA GLY A 107 -6.38 24.61 -10.25
C GLY A 107 -4.92 24.25 -9.95
N GLU A 108 -4.59 23.83 -8.72
CA GLU A 108 -3.24 23.42 -8.32
C GLU A 108 -3.20 21.96 -7.84
N ASP A 109 -2.01 21.36 -7.86
CA ASP A 109 -1.78 20.06 -7.24
C ASP A 109 -1.74 20.17 -5.71
N ARG A 110 -1.90 19.04 -5.04
CA ARG A 110 -1.96 18.92 -3.58
C ARG A 110 -0.65 19.32 -2.91
N ARG A 111 -0.78 19.90 -1.75
CA ARG A 111 0.35 20.16 -0.82
C ARG A 111 0.19 19.35 0.44
N PHE A 112 1.29 18.79 0.91
CA PHE A 112 1.31 17.98 2.13
C PHE A 112 2.26 18.59 3.15
N ILE A 113 1.81 18.57 4.42
CA ILE A 113 2.64 18.84 5.60
C ILE A 113 2.50 17.61 6.50
N ALA A 114 3.53 16.76 6.55
CA ALA A 114 3.47 15.48 7.24
C ALA A 114 4.36 15.45 8.47
N GLU A 115 3.84 14.83 9.54
CA GLU A 115 4.56 14.48 10.76
C GLU A 115 4.48 12.97 10.95
N LEU A 116 5.61 12.27 10.86
CA LEU A 116 5.64 10.81 11.02
C LEU A 116 5.60 10.34 12.48
N ALA A 117 6.06 11.19 13.40
CA ALA A 117 5.94 11.01 14.86
C ALA A 117 6.13 9.54 15.31
N ALA A 118 5.10 8.95 15.94
CA ALA A 118 5.15 7.59 16.48
C ALA A 118 5.51 6.53 15.42
N ASN A 119 5.17 6.71 14.13
CA ASN A 119 5.48 5.72 13.10
C ASN A 119 6.96 5.40 12.99
N THR A 120 7.85 6.40 13.19
CA THR A 120 9.30 6.18 13.11
C THR A 120 9.84 5.25 14.19
N LEU A 121 9.06 5.01 15.25
CA LEU A 121 9.40 4.22 16.42
C LEU A 121 8.70 2.86 16.44
N LEU A 122 8.02 2.46 15.37
CA LEU A 122 7.44 1.12 15.28
C LEU A 122 8.52 0.06 15.51
N SER A 123 8.29 -0.80 16.52
CA SER A 123 9.25 -1.83 16.91
C SER A 123 9.20 -3.04 15.99
N PRO A 124 10.35 -3.51 15.48
CA PRO A 124 10.45 -4.79 14.78
C PRO A 124 9.91 -5.96 15.61
N ASP A 125 10.19 -6.00 16.91
CA ASP A 125 9.74 -7.06 17.80
C ASP A 125 8.21 -7.11 17.91
N HIS A 126 7.54 -5.95 17.84
CA HIS A 126 6.07 -5.90 17.81
C HIS A 126 5.53 -6.64 16.58
N ILE A 127 6.10 -6.38 15.40
CA ILE A 127 5.72 -7.05 14.14
C ILE A 127 6.04 -8.55 14.22
N ILE A 128 7.25 -8.92 14.64
CA ILE A 128 7.69 -10.32 14.74
C ILE A 128 6.80 -11.11 15.69
N ASN A 129 6.37 -10.51 16.81
CA ASN A 129 5.45 -11.17 17.73
C ASN A 129 4.06 -11.40 17.09
N LEU A 130 3.59 -10.50 16.23
CA LEU A 130 2.33 -10.68 15.52
C LEU A 130 2.44 -11.74 14.41
N LEU A 131 3.59 -11.86 13.74
CA LEU A 131 3.86 -12.91 12.74
C LEU A 131 3.76 -14.33 13.32
N LYS A 132 3.98 -14.52 14.64
CA LYS A 132 3.76 -15.81 15.32
C LYS A 132 2.31 -16.31 15.24
N LYS A 133 1.34 -15.43 14.87
CA LYS A 133 -0.04 -15.83 14.58
C LYS A 133 -0.19 -16.53 13.21
N GLN A 134 0.88 -16.61 12.44
CA GLN A 134 0.97 -17.26 11.12
C GLN A 134 -0.09 -16.73 10.13
N PRO A 135 -0.09 -15.42 9.82
CA PRO A 135 -0.99 -14.89 8.81
C PRO A 135 -0.69 -15.55 7.47
N ARG A 136 -1.71 -15.71 6.63
CA ARG A 136 -1.51 -16.24 5.28
C ARG A 136 -0.72 -15.27 4.41
N ILE A 137 -1.00 -13.96 4.54
CA ILE A 137 -0.24 -12.88 3.88
C ILE A 137 0.17 -11.83 4.92
N PHE A 138 1.39 -11.35 4.77
CA PHE A 138 1.94 -10.23 5.52
C PHE A 138 2.21 -9.08 4.56
N PHE A 139 1.43 -8.02 4.69
CA PHE A 139 1.69 -6.73 4.05
C PHE A 139 2.55 -5.87 4.97
N LEU A 140 3.63 -5.31 4.41
CA LEU A 140 4.50 -4.38 5.12
C LEU A 140 4.68 -3.13 4.26
N GLY A 141 3.99 -2.06 4.63
CA GLY A 141 4.04 -0.78 3.93
C GLY A 141 4.92 0.26 4.61
N THR A 142 5.12 1.38 3.91
CA THR A 142 5.88 2.55 4.39
C THR A 142 7.38 2.27 4.59
N ILE A 143 7.93 1.27 3.90
CA ILE A 143 9.39 1.02 3.93
C ILE A 143 10.11 2.21 3.29
N GLY A 144 11.15 2.72 3.98
CA GLY A 144 11.80 4.01 3.71
C GLY A 144 11.44 5.09 4.75
N GLY A 145 10.35 4.90 5.52
CA GLY A 145 9.88 5.83 6.56
C GLY A 145 9.84 5.26 7.98
N LEU A 146 10.18 4.00 8.18
CA LEU A 146 10.08 3.29 9.46
C LEU A 146 11.46 2.96 10.04
N LYS A 147 12.10 3.95 10.63
CA LYS A 147 13.51 3.95 11.05
C LYS A 147 14.06 2.61 11.60
N TYR A 148 13.33 1.95 12.52
CA TYR A 148 13.78 0.69 13.12
C TYR A 148 13.40 -0.52 12.29
N VAL A 149 12.24 -0.51 11.67
CA VAL A 149 11.75 -1.55 10.76
C VAL A 149 12.66 -1.62 9.53
N ASP A 150 12.98 -0.48 8.92
CA ASP A 150 13.86 -0.40 7.75
C ASP A 150 15.22 -1.06 8.04
N LYS A 151 15.84 -0.71 9.17
CA LYS A 151 17.15 -1.26 9.59
C LYS A 151 17.15 -2.76 9.86
N THR A 152 15.98 -3.33 10.18
CA THR A 152 15.84 -4.75 10.55
C THR A 152 14.97 -5.52 9.55
N LEU A 153 14.74 -4.95 8.39
CA LEU A 153 13.85 -5.50 7.37
C LEU A 153 14.16 -6.98 7.01
N PRO A 154 15.45 -7.39 6.78
CA PRO A 154 15.78 -8.79 6.52
C PRO A 154 15.34 -9.74 7.64
N LEU A 155 15.47 -9.33 8.92
CA LEU A 155 15.07 -10.15 10.07
C LEU A 155 13.54 -10.33 10.13
N ILE A 156 12.78 -9.26 9.91
CA ILE A 156 11.31 -9.32 9.89
C ILE A 156 10.83 -10.25 8.78
N LEU A 157 11.39 -10.10 7.57
CA LEU A 157 11.02 -10.92 6.42
C LEU A 157 11.45 -12.39 6.58
N GLN A 158 12.61 -12.64 7.19
CA GLN A 158 13.01 -14.00 7.56
C GLN A 158 12.00 -14.61 8.54
N SER A 159 11.55 -13.85 9.54
CA SER A 159 10.52 -14.32 10.49
C SER A 159 9.20 -14.64 9.81
N ALA A 160 8.79 -13.86 8.80
CA ALA A 160 7.61 -14.15 7.99
C ALA A 160 7.78 -15.45 7.18
N ARG A 161 8.94 -15.65 6.58
CA ARG A 161 9.29 -16.88 5.84
C ARG A 161 9.27 -18.11 6.74
N ASP A 162 9.80 -18.02 7.96
CA ASP A 162 9.80 -19.12 8.95
C ASP A 162 8.37 -19.48 9.38
N CYS A 163 7.46 -18.51 9.34
CA CYS A 163 6.03 -18.69 9.56
C CYS A 163 5.25 -19.15 8.32
N HIS A 164 5.91 -19.41 7.19
CA HIS A 164 5.29 -19.76 5.89
C HIS A 164 4.27 -18.71 5.39
N THR A 165 4.51 -17.46 5.70
CA THR A 165 3.65 -16.33 5.35
C THR A 165 4.14 -15.70 4.04
N THR A 166 3.24 -15.44 3.10
CA THR A 166 3.57 -14.69 1.87
C THR A 166 3.74 -13.21 2.19
N THR A 167 4.80 -12.60 1.71
CA THR A 167 5.12 -11.21 1.96
C THR A 167 4.81 -10.32 0.76
N LEU A 168 4.13 -9.19 1.01
CA LEU A 168 4.00 -8.08 0.07
C LEU A 168 4.53 -6.81 0.73
N VAL A 169 5.52 -6.19 0.10
CA VAL A 169 6.16 -4.98 0.62
C VAL A 169 5.84 -3.80 -0.27
N ASP A 170 5.49 -2.66 0.34
CA ASP A 170 5.28 -1.38 -0.32
C ASP A 170 6.19 -0.32 0.32
N VAL A 171 6.68 0.60 -0.50
CA VAL A 171 7.71 1.56 -0.10
C VAL A 171 7.19 2.99 -0.20
N ILE A 172 7.92 3.91 0.41
CA ILE A 172 7.81 5.37 0.17
C ILE A 172 9.21 5.91 -0.14
N PRO A 173 9.33 7.10 -0.75
CA PRO A 173 10.62 7.76 -0.83
C PRO A 173 11.27 7.85 0.55
N PRO A 174 12.53 7.39 0.72
CA PRO A 174 13.15 7.28 2.03
C PRO A 174 13.41 8.66 2.64
N ILE A 175 13.25 8.76 3.96
CA ILE A 175 13.57 9.97 4.72
C ILE A 175 15.07 10.27 4.61
N GLU A 176 15.89 9.26 4.78
CA GLU A 176 17.32 9.32 4.48
C GLU A 176 17.53 8.75 3.07
N PRO A 177 18.22 9.42 2.13
CA PRO A 177 18.32 8.99 0.73
C PRO A 177 19.22 7.76 0.57
N ASN A 178 18.81 6.65 1.15
CA ASN A 178 19.52 5.38 1.18
C ASN A 178 18.53 4.20 1.09
N TRP A 179 18.78 3.30 0.16
CA TRP A 179 18.00 2.10 -0.07
C TRP A 179 18.71 0.80 0.35
N ASP A 180 19.87 0.88 1.04
CA ASP A 180 20.69 -0.30 1.38
C ASP A 180 19.91 -1.35 2.15
N HIS A 181 19.06 -0.94 3.09
CA HIS A 181 18.25 -1.88 3.87
C HIS A 181 17.23 -2.62 3.00
N LEU A 182 16.60 -1.93 2.05
CA LEU A 182 15.67 -2.55 1.11
C LEU A 182 16.40 -3.47 0.13
N THR A 183 17.50 -3.01 -0.47
CA THR A 183 18.24 -3.81 -1.47
C THR A 183 18.79 -5.10 -0.88
N GLN A 184 19.26 -5.07 0.36
CA GLN A 184 19.69 -6.27 1.11
C GLN A 184 18.53 -7.23 1.43
N ALA A 185 17.30 -6.72 1.48
CA ALA A 185 16.11 -7.49 1.83
C ALA A 185 15.33 -8.01 0.62
N LEU A 186 15.61 -7.55 -0.60
CA LEU A 186 14.80 -7.87 -1.80
C LEU A 186 14.62 -9.37 -2.03
N SER A 187 15.65 -10.19 -1.77
CA SER A 187 15.57 -11.65 -1.94
C SER A 187 14.69 -12.36 -0.91
N PHE A 188 14.30 -11.68 0.16
CA PHE A 188 13.37 -12.18 1.18
C PHE A 188 11.92 -11.79 0.90
N ILE A 189 11.67 -10.87 -0.03
CA ILE A 189 10.35 -10.35 -0.38
C ILE A 189 9.73 -11.23 -1.48
N ASP A 190 8.50 -11.73 -1.25
CA ASP A 190 7.80 -12.49 -2.27
C ASP A 190 7.25 -11.58 -3.36
N ILE A 191 6.65 -10.44 -3.00
CA ILE A 191 6.10 -9.45 -3.92
C ILE A 191 6.49 -8.06 -3.44
N ILE A 192 7.08 -7.24 -4.30
CA ILE A 192 7.32 -5.83 -4.04
C ILE A 192 6.47 -4.96 -4.97
N HIS A 193 5.74 -4.01 -4.40
CA HIS A 193 5.03 -2.95 -5.11
C HIS A 193 5.80 -1.63 -5.03
N LEU A 194 5.80 -0.89 -6.12
CA LEU A 194 6.47 0.41 -6.28
C LEU A 194 5.66 1.26 -7.27
N ASN A 195 5.65 2.56 -7.10
CA ASN A 195 5.30 3.46 -8.19
C ASN A 195 6.55 3.76 -9.06
N ARG A 196 6.35 4.44 -10.20
CA ARG A 196 7.45 4.78 -11.12
C ARG A 196 8.54 5.63 -10.48
N ASN A 197 8.17 6.57 -9.59
CA ASN A 197 9.14 7.44 -8.94
C ASN A 197 10.01 6.66 -7.95
N GLU A 198 9.40 5.78 -7.15
CA GLU A 198 10.11 4.91 -6.21
C GLU A 198 11.04 3.95 -6.94
N ALA A 199 10.56 3.32 -8.02
CA ALA A 199 11.40 2.47 -8.85
C ALA A 199 12.60 3.25 -9.44
N TYR A 200 12.39 4.50 -9.88
CA TYR A 200 13.46 5.37 -10.35
C TYR A 200 14.44 5.73 -9.23
N LEU A 201 13.96 6.07 -8.03
CA LEU A 201 14.81 6.40 -6.90
C LEU A 201 15.72 5.24 -6.46
N ILE A 202 15.26 3.98 -6.63
CA ILE A 202 16.04 2.79 -6.30
C ILE A 202 17.02 2.42 -7.41
N THR A 203 16.56 2.49 -8.69
CA THR A 203 17.32 1.93 -9.82
C THR A 203 18.04 2.97 -10.68
N GLY A 204 17.68 4.26 -10.56
CA GLY A 204 18.10 5.32 -11.48
C GLY A 204 17.45 5.24 -12.87
N ILE A 205 16.49 4.32 -13.08
CA ILE A 205 15.92 3.99 -14.40
C ILE A 205 14.47 4.45 -14.47
N SER A 206 14.14 5.34 -15.39
CA SER A 206 12.79 5.91 -15.56
C SER A 206 11.81 5.04 -16.34
N ASP A 207 12.33 4.11 -17.18
CA ASP A 207 11.53 3.14 -17.93
C ASP A 207 11.15 1.96 -17.03
N PRO A 208 9.85 1.74 -16.72
CA PRO A 208 9.43 0.68 -15.80
C PRO A 208 9.80 -0.73 -16.32
N LYS A 209 9.87 -0.96 -17.62
CA LYS A 209 10.30 -2.24 -18.21
C LYS A 209 11.77 -2.55 -17.92
N LYS A 210 12.62 -1.53 -17.94
CA LYS A 210 14.03 -1.68 -17.59
C LYS A 210 14.22 -1.68 -16.06
N ALA A 211 13.41 -0.92 -15.32
CA ALA A 211 13.47 -0.87 -13.88
C ALA A 211 13.12 -2.22 -13.22
N VAL A 212 12.11 -2.97 -13.73
CA VAL A 212 11.80 -4.31 -13.19
C VAL A 212 12.96 -5.30 -13.40
N ILE A 213 13.71 -5.19 -14.53
CA ILE A 213 14.89 -6.01 -14.78
C ILE A 213 16.01 -5.66 -13.79
N ALA A 214 16.27 -4.37 -13.58
CA ALA A 214 17.27 -3.93 -12.60
C ALA A 214 16.92 -4.36 -11.17
N LEU A 215 15.66 -4.24 -10.76
CA LEU A 215 15.21 -4.72 -9.45
C LEU A 215 15.35 -6.25 -9.32
N ARG A 216 15.09 -6.99 -10.39
CA ARG A 216 15.34 -8.44 -10.45
C ARG A 216 16.82 -8.76 -10.25
N SER A 217 17.72 -8.03 -10.92
CA SER A 217 19.17 -8.18 -10.76
C SER A 217 19.65 -7.85 -9.34
N LEU A 218 18.92 -6.99 -8.61
CA LEU A 218 19.14 -6.71 -7.19
C LEU A 218 18.56 -7.78 -6.26
N GLY A 219 17.88 -8.82 -6.79
CA GLY A 219 17.37 -9.95 -6.01
C GLY A 219 15.86 -9.99 -5.80
N ALA A 220 15.09 -9.02 -6.27
CA ALA A 220 13.64 -9.05 -6.15
C ALA A 220 13.03 -10.20 -6.98
N ASN A 221 12.03 -10.90 -6.42
CA ASN A 221 11.46 -12.10 -7.06
C ASN A 221 10.23 -11.76 -7.92
N THR A 222 9.22 -11.15 -7.33
CA THR A 222 8.04 -10.67 -8.05
C THR A 222 7.92 -9.16 -7.82
N ILE A 223 7.82 -8.41 -8.91
CA ILE A 223 7.90 -6.95 -8.91
C ILE A 223 6.66 -6.39 -9.60
N VAL A 224 6.04 -5.37 -9.01
CA VAL A 224 4.91 -4.64 -9.58
C VAL A 224 5.24 -3.15 -9.56
N ILE A 225 5.35 -2.52 -10.74
CA ILE A 225 5.56 -1.08 -10.87
C ILE A 225 4.31 -0.45 -11.46
N THR A 226 3.62 0.38 -10.68
CA THR A 226 2.47 1.14 -11.14
C THR A 226 2.87 2.43 -11.87
N SER A 227 2.06 2.80 -12.85
CA SER A 227 2.27 3.97 -13.72
C SER A 227 1.02 4.82 -13.87
N ALA A 228 0.22 4.94 -12.80
CA ALA A 228 -1.05 5.67 -12.75
C ALA A 228 -1.96 5.28 -13.93
N SER A 229 -2.51 6.24 -14.66
CA SER A 229 -3.40 6.02 -15.82
C SER A 229 -2.77 5.22 -16.97
N LYS A 230 -1.47 4.94 -16.94
CA LYS A 230 -0.78 4.09 -17.92
C LYS A 230 -0.80 2.61 -17.56
N GLY A 231 -1.30 2.25 -16.37
CA GLY A 231 -1.37 0.86 -15.90
C GLY A 231 -0.14 0.44 -15.12
N LEU A 232 0.28 -0.81 -15.28
CA LEU A 232 1.42 -1.37 -14.56
C LEU A 232 2.35 -2.20 -15.47
N THR A 233 3.58 -2.35 -14.99
CA THR A 233 4.56 -3.33 -15.46
C THR A 233 4.91 -4.24 -14.30
N ALA A 234 4.73 -5.54 -14.47
CA ALA A 234 5.10 -6.53 -13.47
C ALA A 234 6.10 -7.54 -14.04
N LEU A 235 6.94 -8.10 -13.16
CA LEU A 235 7.87 -9.18 -13.50
C LEU A 235 7.70 -10.29 -12.47
N ARG A 236 7.57 -11.54 -12.95
CA ARG A 236 7.62 -12.76 -12.14
C ARG A 236 8.47 -13.81 -12.82
N GLY A 237 9.54 -14.23 -12.17
CA GLY A 237 10.55 -15.06 -12.81
C GLY A 237 11.14 -14.34 -14.02
N GLU A 238 11.01 -14.94 -15.21
CA GLU A 238 11.44 -14.36 -16.48
C GLU A 238 10.30 -13.71 -17.28
N THR A 239 9.06 -13.76 -16.77
CA THR A 239 7.90 -13.25 -17.50
C THR A 239 7.55 -11.84 -17.06
N MET A 240 7.65 -10.91 -17.98
CA MET A 240 7.18 -9.54 -17.84
C MET A 240 5.73 -9.44 -18.32
N ILE A 241 4.88 -8.79 -17.51
CA ILE A 241 3.49 -8.46 -17.83
C ILE A 241 3.37 -6.94 -17.91
N ASN A 242 2.83 -6.43 -19.00
CA ASN A 242 2.40 -5.03 -19.08
C ASN A 242 0.87 -5.02 -19.20
N MET A 243 0.20 -4.35 -18.28
CA MET A 243 -1.25 -4.30 -18.18
C MET A 243 -1.72 -2.84 -18.20
N PRO A 244 -2.60 -2.44 -19.14
CA PRO A 244 -3.14 -1.09 -19.19
C PRO A 244 -4.05 -0.82 -17.99
N ALA A 245 -4.24 0.45 -17.60
CA ALA A 245 -5.15 0.83 -16.53
C ALA A 245 -6.63 0.70 -16.97
N PHE A 246 -7.51 0.51 -15.98
CA PHE A 246 -8.94 0.76 -16.14
C PHE A 246 -9.18 2.25 -16.43
N LYS A 247 -10.17 2.55 -17.26
CA LYS A 247 -10.57 3.92 -17.59
C LYS A 247 -11.64 4.38 -16.61
N VAL A 248 -11.31 5.37 -15.81
CA VAL A 248 -12.20 5.95 -14.79
C VAL A 248 -12.01 7.47 -14.74
N ASN A 249 -13.01 8.17 -14.18
CA ASN A 249 -12.86 9.59 -13.87
C ASN A 249 -12.16 9.72 -12.52
N GLU A 250 -10.92 10.21 -12.53
CA GLU A 250 -10.12 10.44 -11.33
C GLU A 250 -10.63 11.65 -10.56
N VAL A 251 -10.87 11.45 -9.26
CA VAL A 251 -11.23 12.50 -8.29
C VAL A 251 -10.07 12.75 -7.34
N ASP A 252 -9.48 11.67 -6.79
CA ASP A 252 -8.36 11.73 -5.84
C ASP A 252 -7.52 10.46 -5.95
N SER A 253 -6.23 10.59 -6.25
CA SER A 253 -5.31 9.45 -6.40
C SER A 253 -4.72 8.93 -5.07
N THR A 254 -5.10 9.54 -3.94
CA THR A 254 -4.63 9.11 -2.60
C THR A 254 -5.10 7.68 -2.31
N GLY A 255 -4.16 6.81 -1.92
CA GLY A 255 -4.45 5.42 -1.56
C GLY A 255 -4.57 4.44 -2.74
N ALA A 256 -4.41 4.90 -4.00
CA ALA A 256 -4.52 4.00 -5.17
C ALA A 256 -3.51 2.84 -5.15
N GLY A 257 -2.29 3.07 -4.64
CA GLY A 257 -1.28 2.02 -4.43
C GLY A 257 -1.69 1.04 -3.35
N ASP A 258 -2.21 1.55 -2.22
CA ASP A 258 -2.73 0.73 -1.12
C ASP A 258 -3.90 -0.15 -1.59
N ALA A 259 -4.84 0.44 -2.34
CA ALA A 259 -5.98 -0.27 -2.90
C ALA A 259 -5.55 -1.35 -3.90
N LEU A 260 -4.54 -1.07 -4.75
CA LEU A 260 -3.96 -2.08 -5.63
C LEU A 260 -3.36 -3.23 -4.82
N CYS A 261 -2.59 -2.94 -3.78
CA CYS A 261 -2.04 -3.97 -2.88
C CYS A 261 -3.15 -4.78 -2.22
N ALA A 262 -4.22 -4.12 -1.74
CA ALA A 262 -5.35 -4.80 -1.13
C ALA A 262 -6.09 -5.73 -2.11
N GLY A 263 -6.36 -5.28 -3.34
CA GLY A 263 -6.99 -6.11 -4.38
C GLY A 263 -6.12 -7.31 -4.78
N LEU A 264 -4.81 -7.10 -4.93
CA LEU A 264 -3.85 -8.17 -5.20
C LEU A 264 -3.82 -9.19 -4.05
N ILE A 265 -3.74 -8.74 -2.80
CA ILE A 265 -3.77 -9.60 -1.61
C ILE A 265 -5.11 -10.34 -1.54
N HIS A 266 -6.24 -9.66 -1.76
CA HIS A 266 -7.56 -10.27 -1.75
C HIS A 266 -7.63 -11.44 -2.74
N SER A 267 -7.20 -11.23 -3.97
CA SER A 267 -7.14 -12.26 -5.01
C SER A 267 -6.29 -13.46 -4.59
N LEU A 268 -5.07 -13.22 -4.08
CA LEU A 268 -4.18 -14.29 -3.61
C LEU A 268 -4.76 -15.07 -2.41
N LEU A 269 -5.52 -14.42 -1.54
CA LEU A 269 -6.19 -15.07 -0.41
C LEU A 269 -7.31 -16.04 -0.82
N THR A 270 -7.84 -15.93 -2.05
CA THR A 270 -8.79 -16.92 -2.60
C THR A 270 -8.12 -18.27 -2.88
N LEU A 271 -6.80 -18.27 -3.10
CA LEU A 271 -6.03 -19.48 -3.36
C LEU A 271 -5.86 -20.29 -2.07
N LYS A 272 -5.79 -21.61 -2.20
CA LYS A 272 -5.53 -22.49 -1.06
C LYS A 272 -4.17 -22.19 -0.40
N ASN A 273 -3.17 -21.85 -1.21
CA ASN A 273 -1.82 -21.51 -0.76
C ASN A 273 -1.32 -20.25 -1.47
N PRO A 274 -1.38 -19.07 -0.83
CA PRO A 274 -0.91 -17.81 -1.40
C PRO A 274 0.58 -17.80 -1.75
N ASN A 275 1.39 -18.71 -1.22
CA ASN A 275 2.82 -18.82 -1.53
C ASN A 275 3.10 -19.47 -2.89
N LYS A 276 2.10 -20.15 -3.47
CA LYS A 276 2.25 -20.96 -4.69
C LYS A 276 1.18 -20.57 -5.71
N PHE A 277 1.33 -19.43 -6.32
CA PHE A 277 0.45 -18.99 -7.40
C PHE A 277 1.14 -19.15 -8.76
N THR A 278 0.34 -19.51 -9.77
CA THR A 278 0.75 -19.59 -11.16
C THR A 278 0.87 -18.20 -11.79
N LEU A 279 1.42 -18.13 -13.01
CA LEU A 279 1.50 -16.87 -13.74
C LEU A 279 0.10 -16.30 -14.09
N ASP A 280 -0.85 -17.18 -14.39
CA ASP A 280 -2.22 -16.75 -14.73
C ASP A 280 -2.97 -16.27 -13.48
N GLU A 281 -2.82 -16.95 -12.32
CA GLU A 281 -3.33 -16.47 -11.05
C GLU A 281 -2.72 -15.13 -10.65
N PHE A 282 -1.43 -14.93 -10.91
CA PHE A 282 -0.77 -13.64 -10.69
C PHE A 282 -1.32 -12.55 -11.62
N GLN A 283 -1.50 -12.85 -12.91
CA GLN A 283 -2.09 -11.90 -13.85
C GLN A 283 -3.51 -11.50 -13.41
N TYR A 284 -4.31 -12.45 -12.94
CA TYR A 284 -5.65 -12.14 -12.43
C TYR A 284 -5.57 -11.30 -11.15
N ALA A 285 -4.65 -11.60 -10.24
CA ALA A 285 -4.42 -10.80 -9.04
C ALA A 285 -3.99 -9.36 -9.37
N LEU A 286 -3.16 -9.16 -10.41
CA LEU A 286 -2.82 -7.83 -10.91
C LEU A 286 -4.04 -7.09 -11.49
N LEU A 287 -4.93 -7.79 -12.20
CA LEU A 287 -6.15 -7.23 -12.75
C LEU A 287 -7.08 -6.75 -11.61
N GLU A 288 -7.31 -7.58 -10.60
CA GLU A 288 -8.14 -7.24 -9.44
C GLU A 288 -7.52 -6.09 -8.63
N GLY A 289 -6.19 -6.10 -8.44
CA GLY A 289 -5.46 -4.99 -7.84
C GLY A 289 -5.64 -3.68 -8.61
N GLN A 290 -5.50 -3.70 -9.94
CA GLN A 290 -5.73 -2.51 -10.76
C GLN A 290 -7.18 -2.02 -10.70
N ALA A 291 -8.16 -2.92 -10.67
CA ALA A 291 -9.57 -2.56 -10.52
C ALA A 291 -9.82 -1.91 -9.15
N ALA A 292 -9.18 -2.40 -8.08
CA ALA A 292 -9.25 -1.78 -6.75
C ALA A 292 -8.63 -0.39 -6.72
N GLY A 293 -7.43 -0.21 -7.31
CA GLY A 293 -6.79 1.09 -7.46
C GLY A 293 -7.64 2.06 -8.31
N ALA A 294 -8.25 1.57 -9.38
CA ALA A 294 -9.15 2.36 -10.21
C ALA A 294 -10.44 2.76 -9.47
N ALA A 295 -11.03 1.86 -8.68
CA ALA A 295 -12.19 2.19 -7.84
C ALA A 295 -11.81 3.24 -6.77
N CYS A 296 -10.64 3.13 -6.15
CA CYS A 296 -10.14 4.07 -5.15
C CYS A 296 -10.15 5.51 -5.68
N VAL A 297 -9.60 5.75 -6.86
CA VAL A 297 -9.43 7.10 -7.41
C VAL A 297 -10.72 7.80 -7.83
N THR A 298 -11.86 7.12 -7.82
CA THR A 298 -13.17 7.70 -8.22
C THR A 298 -13.85 8.51 -7.10
N SER A 299 -13.26 8.60 -5.92
CA SER A 299 -13.78 9.39 -4.80
C SER A 299 -12.65 9.98 -3.97
N SER A 300 -12.98 10.98 -3.15
CA SER A 300 -12.05 11.51 -2.15
C SER A 300 -11.91 10.52 -0.99
N GLY A 301 -10.67 10.39 -0.49
CA GLY A 301 -10.29 9.49 0.61
C GLY A 301 -9.79 8.12 0.13
N ALA A 302 -8.75 7.63 0.81
CA ALA A 302 -7.95 6.50 0.37
C ALA A 302 -8.70 5.14 0.30
N THR A 303 -9.81 4.98 1.02
CA THR A 303 -10.52 3.69 1.15
C THR A 303 -12.00 3.77 0.78
N THR A 304 -12.51 4.95 0.41
CA THR A 304 -13.96 5.23 0.31
C THR A 304 -14.67 4.33 -0.71
N ASN A 305 -14.11 4.14 -1.88
CA ASN A 305 -14.72 3.40 -2.98
C ASN A 305 -14.09 2.02 -3.24
N VAL A 306 -13.16 1.56 -2.40
CA VAL A 306 -12.57 0.22 -2.50
C VAL A 306 -13.54 -0.81 -1.94
N LYS A 307 -14.61 -1.07 -2.69
CA LYS A 307 -15.71 -1.96 -2.31
C LYS A 307 -15.89 -3.06 -3.33
N THR A 308 -16.29 -4.24 -2.87
CA THR A 308 -16.48 -5.42 -3.73
C THR A 308 -17.38 -5.14 -4.93
N GLU A 309 -18.48 -4.38 -4.75
CA GLU A 309 -19.39 -4.04 -5.83
C GLU A 309 -18.76 -3.16 -6.91
N ASN A 310 -17.96 -2.15 -6.53
CA ASN A 310 -17.29 -1.25 -7.46
C ASN A 310 -16.20 -1.98 -8.27
N ILE A 311 -15.43 -2.84 -7.60
CA ILE A 311 -14.40 -3.65 -8.26
C ILE A 311 -15.03 -4.63 -9.24
N ARG A 312 -16.09 -5.33 -8.83
CA ARG A 312 -16.84 -6.24 -9.72
C ARG A 312 -17.44 -5.52 -10.93
N LEU A 313 -17.95 -4.32 -10.75
CA LEU A 313 -18.46 -3.51 -11.86
C LEU A 313 -17.35 -3.23 -12.88
N LEU A 314 -16.20 -2.74 -12.43
CA LEU A 314 -15.04 -2.47 -13.30
C LEU A 314 -14.56 -3.74 -14.01
N LEU A 315 -14.45 -4.85 -13.28
CA LEU A 315 -14.03 -6.13 -13.86
C LEU A 315 -15.02 -6.61 -14.93
N ASN A 316 -16.32 -6.50 -14.69
CA ASN A 316 -17.34 -6.90 -15.64
C ASN A 316 -17.39 -6.01 -16.89
N GLU A 317 -17.17 -4.70 -16.73
CA GLU A 317 -17.26 -3.75 -17.85
C GLU A 317 -15.98 -3.69 -18.68
N GLN A 318 -14.82 -3.81 -18.05
CA GLN A 318 -13.53 -3.55 -18.70
C GLN A 318 -12.51 -4.68 -18.55
N GLY A 319 -12.72 -5.65 -17.66
CA GLY A 319 -11.72 -6.66 -17.32
C GLY A 319 -11.21 -7.44 -18.52
N ASP A 320 -12.11 -7.96 -19.36
CA ASP A 320 -11.73 -8.69 -20.58
C ASP A 320 -10.93 -7.80 -21.56
N THR A 321 -11.30 -6.53 -21.69
CA THR A 321 -10.57 -5.57 -22.51
C THR A 321 -9.17 -5.33 -21.97
N VAL A 322 -9.04 -5.10 -20.65
CA VAL A 322 -7.74 -4.90 -20.00
C VAL A 322 -6.85 -6.14 -20.19
N LEU A 323 -7.39 -7.34 -20.00
CA LEU A 323 -6.66 -8.59 -20.21
C LEU A 323 -6.23 -8.77 -21.66
N SER A 324 -7.11 -8.51 -22.63
CA SER A 324 -6.81 -8.66 -24.07
C SER A 324 -5.73 -7.70 -24.56
N LEU A 325 -5.63 -6.51 -23.97
CA LEU A 325 -4.61 -5.51 -24.25
C LEU A 325 -3.32 -5.72 -23.45
N SER A 326 -3.35 -6.61 -22.46
CA SER A 326 -2.15 -6.94 -21.68
C SER A 326 -1.17 -7.76 -22.52
N THR A 327 0.12 -7.51 -22.33
CA THR A 327 1.18 -8.23 -23.04
C THR A 327 2.03 -9.03 -22.06
N LYS A 328 2.41 -10.25 -22.48
CA LYS A 328 3.41 -11.07 -21.79
C LYS A 328 4.65 -11.17 -22.67
N SER A 329 5.83 -11.01 -22.12
CA SER A 329 7.10 -11.19 -22.81
C SER A 329 8.11 -11.87 -21.88
N ILE A 330 8.95 -12.72 -22.45
CA ILE A 330 10.07 -13.32 -21.72
C ILE A 330 11.23 -12.32 -21.74
N THR A 331 11.82 -12.09 -20.59
CA THR A 331 13.02 -11.27 -20.43
C THR A 331 14.22 -12.20 -20.30
N ASN A 332 15.16 -12.12 -21.26
CA ASN A 332 16.47 -12.76 -21.05
C ASN A 332 17.21 -11.94 -19.99
N ILE A 333 17.33 -12.51 -18.81
CA ILE A 333 18.14 -11.95 -17.72
C ILE A 333 19.48 -12.69 -17.82
N ASP A 334 20.41 -12.10 -18.58
CA ASP A 334 21.81 -12.52 -18.61
C ASP A 334 22.56 -12.07 -17.36
#